data_e73512159c6666a663d946718f64f375
#
_entry.id   e73512159c6666a663d946718f64f375
#
_cell.length_a   1.000
_cell.length_b   1.000
_cell.length_c   1.000
_cell.angle_alpha   90.00
_cell.angle_beta   90.00
_cell.angle_gamma   90.00
#
_symmetry.space_group_name_H-M   'P 1'
#
loop_
_entity.id
_entity.type
_entity.pdbx_description
1 polymer ?
#
loop_
_entity_poly.entity_id
_entity_poly.type
_entity_poly.pdbx_seq_one_letter_code
_entity_poly.pdbx_strand_id
1 'polypeptide(L)'
;MTSSRAAAQHLRDLARLRRVRDRIDREYAQPLDVEALARDANMSAGHFSREFRLAYGESPYGYLMTRRIERAMALLRRGGLSVTEVCFAVGCSSLGTFSTRFTELVGMPPSSYWRRAAGATEGMPPCVAKQVTKPIRNREARVAEPQLT
;
A
#
# COMPACT_ATOMS: atom_id res chain seq x y z
N MET A 1 26.43 -25.18 -21.25
CA MET A 1 26.54 -25.54 -19.84
C MET A 1 26.31 -24.36 -18.93
N THR A 2 27.10 -23.32 -19.09
CA THR A 2 26.99 -22.12 -18.28
C THR A 2 25.63 -21.46 -18.43
N SER A 3 25.10 -21.39 -19.66
CA SER A 3 23.81 -20.75 -19.88
C SER A 3 22.66 -21.56 -19.27
N SER A 4 22.82 -22.89 -19.22
CA SER A 4 21.81 -23.76 -18.59
C SER A 4 21.76 -23.52 -17.06
N ARG A 5 22.93 -23.37 -16.44
CA ARG A 5 22.98 -23.07 -15.03
C ARG A 5 22.43 -21.68 -14.73
N ALA A 6 22.77 -20.71 -15.58
CA ALA A 6 22.26 -19.35 -15.44
C ALA A 6 20.76 -19.31 -15.58
N ALA A 7 20.21 -20.04 -16.55
CA ALA A 7 18.76 -20.13 -16.75
C ALA A 7 18.09 -20.78 -15.56
N ALA A 8 18.65 -21.86 -15.03
CA ALA A 8 18.09 -22.55 -13.88
C ALA A 8 18.13 -21.65 -12.64
N GLN A 9 19.23 -20.91 -12.45
CA GLN A 9 19.33 -20.00 -11.32
C GLN A 9 18.30 -18.86 -11.45
N HIS A 10 18.15 -18.35 -12.66
CA HIS A 10 17.16 -17.30 -12.91
C HIS A 10 15.75 -17.77 -12.56
N LEU A 11 15.38 -18.98 -12.95
CA LEU A 11 14.07 -19.54 -12.61
C LEU A 11 13.89 -19.71 -11.11
N ARG A 12 14.94 -20.14 -10.40
CA ARG A 12 14.88 -20.24 -8.94
C ARG A 12 14.69 -18.87 -8.31
N ASP A 13 15.36 -17.86 -8.83
CA ASP A 13 15.24 -16.51 -8.31
C ASP A 13 13.84 -15.96 -8.55
N LEU A 14 13.28 -16.20 -9.74
CA LEU A 14 11.90 -15.79 -10.01
C LEU A 14 10.90 -16.46 -9.06
N ALA A 15 11.13 -17.74 -8.76
CA ALA A 15 10.27 -18.44 -7.81
C ALA A 15 10.35 -17.83 -6.41
N ARG A 16 11.55 -17.45 -5.99
CA ARG A 16 11.76 -16.79 -4.71
C ARG A 16 11.07 -15.43 -4.66
N LEU A 17 11.20 -14.66 -5.74
CA LEU A 17 10.56 -13.36 -5.83
C LEU A 17 9.04 -13.49 -5.80
N ARG A 18 8.51 -14.52 -6.46
CA ARG A 18 7.07 -14.76 -6.45
C ARG A 18 6.56 -15.05 -5.04
N ARG A 19 7.30 -15.86 -4.29
CA ARG A 19 6.92 -16.16 -2.91
C ARG A 19 6.90 -14.90 -2.05
N VAL A 20 7.87 -14.02 -2.25
CA VAL A 20 7.90 -12.74 -1.52
C VAL A 20 6.73 -11.86 -1.93
N ARG A 21 6.45 -11.79 -3.22
CA ARG A 21 5.30 -11.00 -3.70
C ARG A 21 4.01 -11.53 -3.09
N ASP A 22 3.84 -12.85 -3.07
CA ASP A 22 2.65 -13.46 -2.47
C ASP A 22 2.56 -13.15 -0.99
N ARG A 23 3.69 -13.09 -0.30
CA ARG A 23 3.72 -12.70 1.10
C ARG A 23 3.27 -11.25 1.28
N ILE A 24 3.75 -10.35 0.42
CA ILE A 24 3.32 -8.96 0.46
C ILE A 24 1.81 -8.87 0.25
N ASP A 25 1.29 -9.60 -0.73
CA ASP A 25 -0.14 -9.59 -1.02
C ASP A 25 -0.98 -10.07 0.16
N ARG A 26 -0.48 -11.03 0.93
CA ARG A 26 -1.19 -11.54 2.10
C ARG A 26 -1.00 -10.68 3.34
N GLU A 27 0.19 -10.11 3.51
CA GLU A 27 0.59 -9.48 4.76
C GLU A 27 0.84 -7.98 4.62
N TYR A 28 0.22 -7.35 3.65
CA TYR A 28 0.48 -5.93 3.38
C TYR A 28 0.24 -5.03 4.60
N ALA A 29 -0.65 -5.43 5.49
CA ALA A 29 -0.98 -4.64 6.67
C ALA A 29 0.01 -4.83 7.82
N GLN A 30 0.95 -5.76 7.67
CA GLN A 30 1.97 -6.01 8.67
C GLN A 30 3.17 -5.09 8.44
N PRO A 31 4.01 -4.88 9.46
CA PRO A 31 5.22 -4.07 9.30
C PRO A 31 6.28 -4.85 8.52
N LEU A 32 6.22 -4.76 7.22
CA LEU A 32 7.17 -5.43 6.32
C LEU A 32 8.27 -4.45 5.94
N ASP A 33 9.52 -4.91 5.98
CA ASP A 33 10.63 -4.11 5.49
C ASP A 33 11.40 -4.87 4.42
N VAL A 34 12.10 -4.11 3.57
CA VAL A 34 12.79 -4.66 2.40
C VAL A 34 13.87 -5.65 2.81
N GLU A 35 14.58 -5.38 3.91
CA GLU A 35 15.64 -6.27 4.33
C GLU A 35 15.11 -7.63 4.78
N ALA A 36 14.01 -7.64 5.50
CA ALA A 36 13.38 -8.89 5.91
C ALA A 36 12.89 -9.68 4.70
N LEU A 37 12.30 -8.98 3.74
CA LEU A 37 11.82 -9.62 2.51
C LEU A 37 12.97 -10.18 1.70
N ALA A 38 14.10 -9.46 1.64
CA ALA A 38 15.28 -9.94 0.93
C ALA A 38 15.83 -11.20 1.59
N ARG A 39 15.83 -11.25 2.91
CA ARG A 39 16.26 -12.46 3.62
C ARG A 39 15.38 -13.65 3.28
N ASP A 40 14.07 -13.43 3.16
CA ASP A 40 13.15 -14.50 2.74
C ASP A 40 13.49 -15.01 1.35
N ALA A 41 13.95 -14.12 0.47
CA ALA A 41 14.34 -14.49 -0.89
C ALA A 41 15.76 -15.03 -0.94
N ASN A 42 16.45 -15.04 0.19
CA ASN A 42 17.86 -15.47 0.27
C ASN A 42 18.75 -14.61 -0.62
N MET A 43 18.51 -13.30 -0.59
CA MET A 43 19.23 -12.32 -1.40
C MET A 43 19.66 -11.15 -0.53
N SER A 44 20.69 -10.41 -0.96
CA SER A 44 21.00 -9.12 -0.36
C SER A 44 19.90 -8.13 -0.69
N ALA A 45 19.74 -7.09 0.11
CA ALA A 45 18.70 -6.09 -0.11
C ALA A 45 18.82 -5.44 -1.49
N GLY A 46 20.05 -5.10 -1.90
CA GLY A 46 20.26 -4.48 -3.21
C GLY A 46 19.93 -5.39 -4.37
N HIS A 47 20.39 -6.65 -4.27
CA HIS A 47 20.12 -7.62 -5.32
C HIS A 47 18.62 -7.91 -5.41
N PHE A 48 17.99 -8.09 -4.26
CA PHE A 48 16.54 -8.32 -4.18
C PHE A 48 15.76 -7.17 -4.83
N SER A 49 16.10 -5.93 -4.48
CA SER A 49 15.38 -4.77 -5.02
C SER A 49 15.51 -4.68 -6.53
N ARG A 50 16.71 -4.92 -7.05
CA ARG A 50 16.93 -4.87 -8.51
C ARG A 50 16.17 -5.97 -9.22
N GLU A 51 16.24 -7.19 -8.70
CA GLU A 51 15.58 -8.33 -9.33
C GLU A 51 14.06 -8.22 -9.24
N PHE A 52 13.56 -7.73 -8.12
CA PHE A 52 12.11 -7.54 -7.95
C PHE A 52 11.59 -6.50 -8.96
N ARG A 53 12.34 -5.39 -9.12
CA ARG A 53 11.94 -4.36 -10.07
C ARG A 53 11.96 -4.87 -11.50
N LEU A 54 12.97 -5.67 -11.86
CA LEU A 54 13.05 -6.26 -13.19
C LEU A 54 11.89 -7.21 -13.44
N ALA A 55 11.50 -7.97 -12.44
CA ALA A 55 10.44 -8.95 -12.57
C ALA A 55 9.05 -8.33 -12.60
N TYR A 56 8.81 -7.29 -11.79
CA TYR A 56 7.46 -6.76 -11.57
C TYR A 56 7.29 -5.29 -11.90
N GLY A 57 8.32 -4.62 -12.37
CA GLY A 57 8.20 -3.23 -12.81
C GLY A 57 8.24 -2.18 -11.72
N GLU A 58 8.25 -2.57 -10.46
CA GLU A 58 8.35 -1.61 -9.36
C GLU A 58 9.19 -2.20 -8.24
N SER A 59 9.71 -1.33 -7.39
CA SER A 59 10.51 -1.77 -6.26
C SER A 59 9.64 -2.53 -5.27
N PRO A 60 10.25 -3.35 -4.38
CA PRO A 60 9.47 -4.04 -3.34
C PRO A 60 8.64 -3.08 -2.49
N TYR A 61 9.23 -1.97 -2.09
CA TYR A 61 8.49 -0.97 -1.29
C TYR A 61 7.35 -0.35 -2.10
N GLY A 62 7.62 -0.03 -3.37
CA GLY A 62 6.59 0.51 -4.26
C GLY A 62 5.43 -0.46 -4.42
N TYR A 63 5.72 -1.73 -4.61
CA TYR A 63 4.70 -2.77 -4.71
C TYR A 63 3.87 -2.86 -3.43
N LEU A 64 4.55 -2.87 -2.28
CA LEU A 64 3.85 -2.91 -0.99
C LEU A 64 2.92 -1.71 -0.84
N MET A 65 3.41 -0.51 -1.15
CA MET A 65 2.59 0.69 -1.03
C MET A 65 1.42 0.67 -2.00
N THR A 66 1.62 0.16 -3.21
CA THR A 66 0.53 0.03 -4.17
C THR A 66 -0.57 -0.89 -3.63
N ARG A 67 -0.17 -2.02 -3.03
CA ARG A 67 -1.15 -2.93 -2.42
C ARG A 67 -1.93 -2.25 -1.30
N ARG A 68 -1.22 -1.51 -0.45
CA ARG A 68 -1.85 -0.79 0.65
C ARG A 68 -2.82 0.27 0.14
N ILE A 69 -2.44 1.01 -0.89
CA ILE A 69 -3.30 2.05 -1.47
C ILE A 69 -4.55 1.44 -2.11
N GLU A 70 -4.39 0.34 -2.83
CA GLU A 70 -5.54 -0.34 -3.44
C GLU A 70 -6.54 -0.78 -2.37
N ARG A 71 -6.04 -1.32 -1.27
CA ARG A 71 -6.91 -1.73 -0.18
C ARG A 71 -7.55 -0.53 0.49
N ALA A 72 -6.79 0.56 0.63
CA ALA A 72 -7.32 1.80 1.19
C ALA A 72 -8.48 2.33 0.36
N MET A 73 -8.35 2.30 -0.97
CA MET A 73 -9.43 2.73 -1.84
C MET A 73 -10.70 1.92 -1.59
N ALA A 74 -10.56 0.61 -1.45
CA ALA A 74 -11.70 -0.25 -1.19
C ALA A 74 -12.35 0.07 0.16
N LEU A 75 -11.54 0.31 1.18
CA LEU A 75 -12.06 0.66 2.50
C LEU A 75 -12.74 2.02 2.51
N LEU A 76 -12.18 2.99 1.80
CA LEU A 76 -12.79 4.31 1.71
C LEU A 76 -14.14 4.25 0.97
N ARG A 77 -14.22 3.44 -0.08
CA ARG A 77 -15.47 3.25 -0.81
C ARG A 77 -16.53 2.58 0.06
N ARG A 78 -16.11 1.62 0.87
CA ARG A 78 -17.05 0.91 1.74
C ARG A 78 -17.64 1.83 2.80
N GLY A 79 -16.88 2.82 3.24
CA GLY A 79 -17.32 3.76 4.26
C GLY A 79 -17.17 3.22 5.67
N GLY A 80 -17.47 4.04 6.65
CA GLY A 80 -17.42 3.65 8.05
C GLY A 80 -16.10 3.93 8.74
N LEU A 81 -15.04 4.25 7.99
CA LEU A 81 -13.73 4.57 8.55
C LEU A 81 -13.28 5.94 8.07
N SER A 82 -12.56 6.65 8.92
CA SER A 82 -11.92 7.90 8.53
C SER A 82 -10.68 7.63 7.70
N VAL A 83 -10.17 8.66 7.06
CA VAL A 83 -8.92 8.55 6.31
C VAL A 83 -7.79 8.06 7.20
N THR A 84 -7.69 8.60 8.41
CA THR A 84 -6.65 8.19 9.35
C THR A 84 -6.80 6.73 9.74
N GLU A 85 -8.02 6.30 10.01
CA GLU A 85 -8.28 4.90 10.36
C GLU A 85 -7.90 3.98 9.20
N VAL A 86 -8.23 4.37 7.97
CA VAL A 86 -7.86 3.57 6.80
C VAL A 86 -6.35 3.50 6.65
N CYS A 87 -5.65 4.61 6.83
CA CYS A 87 -4.19 4.64 6.76
C CYS A 87 -3.56 3.59 7.65
N PHE A 88 -3.96 3.55 8.90
CA PHE A 88 -3.39 2.58 9.83
C PHE A 88 -3.92 1.17 9.60
N ALA A 89 -5.16 1.03 9.15
CA ALA A 89 -5.73 -0.30 8.86
C ALA A 89 -4.98 -1.02 7.75
N VAL A 90 -4.45 -0.27 6.78
CA VAL A 90 -3.71 -0.90 5.68
C VAL A 90 -2.21 -1.05 5.97
N GLY A 91 -1.78 -0.70 7.17
CA GLY A 91 -0.40 -0.93 7.60
C GLY A 91 0.53 0.25 7.44
N CYS A 92 0.04 1.40 7.02
CA CYS A 92 0.87 2.59 6.94
C CYS A 92 1.03 3.20 8.33
N SER A 93 2.24 3.61 8.67
CA SER A 93 2.53 4.21 9.97
C SER A 93 2.60 5.73 9.90
N SER A 94 2.57 6.29 8.70
CA SER A 94 2.73 7.72 8.47
C SER A 94 1.61 8.21 7.56
N LEU A 95 0.76 9.07 8.08
CA LEU A 95 -0.34 9.62 7.29
C LEU A 95 0.19 10.49 6.15
N GLY A 96 1.27 11.23 6.39
CA GLY A 96 1.86 12.06 5.34
C GLY A 96 2.37 11.24 4.17
N THR A 97 3.11 10.17 4.45
CA THR A 97 3.58 9.27 3.41
C THR A 97 2.41 8.60 2.70
N PHE A 98 1.42 8.15 3.46
CA PHE A 98 0.21 7.54 2.90
C PHE A 98 -0.48 8.51 1.94
N SER A 99 -0.71 9.75 2.37
CA SER A 99 -1.40 10.74 1.56
C SER A 99 -0.63 11.07 0.28
N THR A 100 0.69 11.18 0.37
CA THR A 100 1.52 11.45 -0.79
C THR A 100 1.45 10.31 -1.80
N ARG A 101 1.62 9.09 -1.34
CA ARG A 101 1.57 7.92 -2.23
C ARG A 101 0.16 7.73 -2.81
N PHE A 102 -0.85 7.93 -1.99
CA PHE A 102 -2.24 7.83 -2.46
C PHE A 102 -2.47 8.82 -3.61
N THR A 103 -2.06 10.07 -3.42
CA THR A 103 -2.23 11.11 -4.43
C THR A 103 -1.49 10.75 -5.71
N GLU A 104 -0.26 10.23 -5.59
CA GLU A 104 0.53 9.84 -6.75
C GLU A 104 -0.14 8.73 -7.56
N LEU A 105 -0.71 7.75 -6.87
CA LEU A 105 -1.28 6.58 -7.54
C LEU A 105 -2.72 6.80 -7.99
N VAL A 106 -3.49 7.55 -7.24
CA VAL A 106 -4.93 7.69 -7.49
C VAL A 106 -5.27 8.98 -8.25
N GLY A 107 -4.41 10.00 -8.11
CA GLY A 107 -4.63 11.27 -8.80
C GLY A 107 -5.36 12.30 -7.95
N MET A 108 -5.71 11.97 -6.72
CA MET A 108 -6.34 12.91 -5.79
C MET A 108 -6.02 12.49 -4.36
N PRO A 109 -6.07 13.42 -3.40
CA PRO A 109 -5.79 13.08 -2.00
C PRO A 109 -6.84 12.11 -1.43
N PRO A 110 -6.50 11.38 -0.37
CA PRO A 110 -7.46 10.46 0.25
C PRO A 110 -8.75 11.13 0.69
N SER A 111 -8.67 12.35 1.20
CA SER A 111 -9.85 13.08 1.65
C SER A 111 -10.80 13.40 0.50
N SER A 112 -10.24 13.76 -0.66
CA SER A 112 -11.04 14.02 -1.84
C SER A 112 -11.71 12.75 -2.35
N TYR A 113 -10.97 11.66 -2.38
CA TYR A 113 -11.49 10.37 -2.78
C TYR A 113 -12.62 9.91 -1.86
N TRP A 114 -12.41 10.12 -0.56
CA TRP A 114 -13.41 9.79 0.46
C TRP A 114 -14.69 10.59 0.24
N ARG A 115 -14.56 11.89 -0.03
CA ARG A 115 -15.73 12.75 -0.28
C ARG A 115 -16.50 12.32 -1.52
N ARG A 116 -15.80 11.90 -2.57
CA ARG A 116 -16.48 11.40 -3.77
C ARG A 116 -17.25 10.12 -3.47
N ALA A 117 -16.63 9.23 -2.68
CA ALA A 117 -17.30 8.00 -2.28
C ALA A 117 -18.52 8.32 -1.39
N ALA A 118 -18.40 9.31 -0.51
CA ALA A 118 -19.51 9.75 0.33
C ALA A 118 -20.65 10.31 -0.51
N GLY A 119 -20.31 11.06 -1.55
CA GLY A 119 -21.32 11.57 -2.49
C GLY A 119 -22.07 10.46 -3.20
N ALA A 120 -21.39 9.35 -3.44
CA ALA A 120 -22.01 8.20 -4.08
C ALA A 120 -22.90 7.41 -3.11
N THR A 121 -22.92 7.76 -1.84
CA THR A 121 -23.76 7.11 -0.86
C THR A 121 -25.06 7.87 -0.60
N GLU A 122 -25.47 8.69 -1.52
CA GLU A 122 -26.76 9.36 -1.45
C GLU A 122 -27.86 8.32 -1.28
N GLY A 123 -28.75 8.57 -0.33
CA GLY A 123 -29.78 7.61 -0.03
C GLY A 123 -29.49 6.73 1.16
N MET A 124 -28.27 6.75 1.67
CA MET A 124 -27.94 6.04 2.89
C MET A 124 -28.60 6.70 4.10
N PRO A 125 -28.86 5.92 5.16
CA PRO A 125 -29.38 6.50 6.39
C PRO A 125 -28.49 7.63 6.89
N PRO A 126 -29.06 8.69 7.45
CA PRO A 126 -28.27 9.84 7.91
C PRO A 126 -27.18 9.49 8.90
N CYS A 127 -27.38 8.48 9.72
CA CYS A 127 -26.36 8.07 10.69
C CYS A 127 -25.12 7.53 10.00
N VAL A 128 -25.28 6.80 8.92
CA VAL A 128 -24.16 6.26 8.16
C VAL A 128 -23.44 7.38 7.42
N ALA A 129 -24.20 8.25 6.78
CA ALA A 129 -23.62 9.39 6.09
C ALA A 129 -22.82 10.27 7.04
N LYS A 130 -23.31 10.44 8.26
CA LYS A 130 -22.64 11.22 9.28
C LYS A 130 -21.30 10.60 9.67
N GLN A 131 -21.26 9.29 9.82
CA GLN A 131 -20.03 8.59 10.13
C GLN A 131 -19.00 8.73 9.03
N VAL A 132 -19.48 8.74 7.80
CA VAL A 132 -18.60 8.87 6.65
C VAL A 132 -18.02 10.27 6.53
N THR A 133 -18.84 11.31 6.78
CA THR A 133 -18.39 12.68 6.57
C THR A 133 -17.72 13.34 7.76
N LYS A 134 -18.08 12.92 8.95
CA LYS A 134 -17.68 13.63 10.16
C LYS A 134 -16.18 13.68 10.46
N PRO A 135 -15.42 12.62 10.38
CA PRO A 135 -14.04 12.61 10.88
C PRO A 135 -13.02 13.31 9.99
N ILE A 136 -13.31 13.47 8.75
CA ILE A 136 -12.30 13.82 7.77
C ILE A 136 -11.59 15.13 8.00
N ARG A 137 -12.35 16.19 8.20
CA ARG A 137 -11.76 17.51 8.37
C ARG A 137 -10.72 17.57 9.44
N ASN A 138 -11.06 17.03 10.58
CA ASN A 138 -10.22 17.17 11.76
C ASN A 138 -8.98 16.31 11.66
N ARG A 139 -9.12 15.15 11.10
CA ARG A 139 -8.00 14.22 11.07
C ARG A 139 -6.97 14.58 10.03
N GLU A 140 -7.43 15.02 8.87
CA GLU A 140 -6.52 15.43 7.83
C GLU A 140 -5.65 16.59 8.29
N ALA A 141 -6.27 17.58 8.89
CA ALA A 141 -5.56 18.74 9.33
C ALA A 141 -4.55 18.42 10.42
N ARG A 142 -4.87 17.47 11.28
CA ARG A 142 -4.00 17.14 12.39
C ARG A 142 -2.82 16.30 12.01
N VAL A 143 -3.03 15.37 11.12
CA VAL A 143 -2.03 14.33 10.90
C VAL A 143 -1.07 14.63 9.79
N ALA A 144 -1.43 15.52 8.90
CA ALA A 144 -0.53 15.88 7.82
C ALA A 144 0.78 16.41 8.36
N GLU A 145 0.72 17.08 9.47
CA GLU A 145 1.85 17.74 10.05
C GLU A 145 2.92 16.83 10.64
N PRO A 146 2.59 15.95 11.53
CA PRO A 146 3.64 15.12 12.15
C PRO A 146 4.24 14.09 11.23
N GLN A 147 3.71 13.94 10.07
CA GLN A 147 4.17 12.89 9.17
C GLN A 147 5.31 13.31 8.29
N LEU A 148 5.89 14.42 8.56
CA LEU A 148 6.98 14.96 7.77
C LEU A 148 8.31 14.27 7.99
N THR A 149 8.37 13.31 8.82
CA THR A 149 9.60 12.57 9.09
C THR A 149 9.83 11.41 8.15
#